data_7331cdf549df6a2bf58d7c0e50562519
#
_entry.id   7331cdf549df6a2bf58d7c0e50562519
#
_cell.length_a   1.000
_cell.length_b   1.000
_cell.length_c   1.000
_cell.angle_alpha   90.00
_cell.angle_beta   90.00
_cell.angle_gamma   90.00
#
_symmetry.space_group_name_H-M   'P 1'
#
loop_
_entity.id
_entity.type
_entity.pdbx_description
1 polymer ?
#
loop_
_entity_poly.entity_id
_entity_poly.type
_entity_poly.pdbx_seq_one_letter_code
_entity_poly.pdbx_strand_id
1 'polypeptide(L)'
;MYEEPTYADPDAVDDTTKMFNSAAGQLTKFVAQMWMEHNYVWLLNFLVLGMVYLVLIFVLNRFWVATAVFAIITSTYAVANSIKVDLRNEPIIPSDLGFLSSGNGGEITSFIPKDSQPLVDGTITMLIWLTIICLALQLIDGRRCVIPFHWWRPLRNTKTIIGNCTRIIAAVLSFTLLWSFTWNLGVNGSWSYKWAKSLGDDPLLWSTVVDATYNGPTMDFLRLAHAKTMDK
;
A
#
# COMPACT_ATOMS: atom_id res chain seq x y z
N MET A 1 19.48 5.60 22.32
CA MET A 1 20.91 5.46 22.02
C MET A 1 20.99 4.73 20.70
N TYR A 2 21.25 5.44 19.62
CA TYR A 2 21.31 4.90 18.27
C TYR A 2 22.70 4.26 18.13
N GLU A 3 22.78 2.95 18.02
CA GLU A 3 24.00 2.30 17.57
C GLU A 3 24.06 2.47 16.05
N GLU A 4 25.06 3.25 15.59
CA GLU A 4 25.40 3.27 14.18
C GLU A 4 25.66 1.83 13.70
N PRO A 5 25.17 1.43 12.51
CA PRO A 5 25.51 0.13 11.98
C PRO A 5 27.03 0.09 11.76
N THR A 6 27.72 -0.62 12.62
CA THR A 6 29.12 -0.93 12.44
C THR A 6 29.24 -1.68 11.11
N TYR A 7 29.93 -1.10 10.15
CA TYR A 7 30.29 -1.76 8.90
C TYR A 7 31.13 -2.99 9.26
N ALA A 8 30.44 -4.13 9.32
CA ALA A 8 31.14 -5.40 9.52
C ALA A 8 31.90 -5.71 8.24
N ASP A 9 33.15 -6.11 8.44
CA ASP A 9 34.04 -6.61 7.40
C ASP A 9 33.27 -7.63 6.53
N PRO A 10 33.16 -7.44 5.21
CA PRO A 10 32.43 -8.34 4.34
C PRO A 10 32.91 -9.80 4.39
N ASP A 11 34.15 -10.04 4.86
CA ASP A 11 34.71 -11.38 5.00
C ASP A 11 34.42 -12.03 6.37
N ALA A 12 33.91 -11.27 7.33
CA ALA A 12 33.57 -11.76 8.68
C ALA A 12 32.08 -12.02 8.85
N VAL A 13 31.41 -12.51 7.80
CA VAL A 13 29.98 -12.89 7.87
C VAL A 13 29.86 -14.21 8.63
N ASP A 14 29.74 -14.14 9.93
CA ASP A 14 29.42 -15.25 10.81
C ASP A 14 28.10 -15.93 10.39
N ASP A 15 27.99 -17.23 10.58
CA ASP A 15 26.78 -18.02 10.24
C ASP A 15 25.51 -17.49 10.93
N THR A 16 25.67 -16.84 12.10
CA THR A 16 24.60 -16.12 12.79
C THR A 16 24.07 -14.95 11.97
N THR A 17 24.93 -14.17 11.31
CA THR A 17 24.52 -13.04 10.47
C THR A 17 23.79 -13.52 9.22
N LYS A 18 24.21 -14.65 8.63
CA LYS A 18 23.50 -15.28 7.50
C LYS A 18 22.12 -15.79 7.91
N MET A 19 22.00 -16.33 9.12
CA MET A 19 20.72 -16.77 9.65
C MET A 19 19.78 -15.61 9.94
N PHE A 20 20.28 -14.49 10.46
CA PHE A 20 19.50 -13.27 10.70
C PHE A 20 19.06 -12.56 9.39
N ASN A 21 19.87 -12.64 8.35
CA ASN A 21 19.54 -12.09 7.03
C ASN A 21 18.71 -13.05 6.16
N SER A 22 18.48 -14.28 6.62
CA SER A 22 17.55 -15.19 5.96
C SER A 22 16.10 -14.71 6.12
N ALA A 23 15.23 -15.04 5.16
CA ALA A 23 13.81 -14.72 5.25
C ALA A 23 13.16 -15.25 6.56
N ALA A 24 13.59 -16.42 7.01
CA ALA A 24 13.14 -17.00 8.29
C ALA A 24 13.63 -16.19 9.51
N GLY A 25 14.88 -15.73 9.49
CA GLY A 25 15.44 -14.90 10.54
C GLY A 25 14.76 -13.53 10.63
N GLN A 26 14.49 -12.89 9.49
CA GLN A 26 13.75 -11.64 9.43
C GLN A 26 12.31 -11.80 9.93
N LEU A 27 11.64 -12.90 9.57
CA LEU A 27 10.30 -13.21 10.05
C LEU A 27 10.30 -13.42 11.57
N THR A 28 11.29 -14.14 12.11
CA THR A 28 11.43 -14.37 13.57
C THR A 28 11.66 -13.06 14.30
N LYS A 29 12.54 -12.19 13.77
CA LYS A 29 12.79 -10.85 14.32
C LYS A 29 11.52 -9.99 14.29
N PHE A 30 10.81 -10.01 13.19
CA PHE A 30 9.54 -9.30 13.05
C PHE A 30 8.48 -9.78 14.06
N VAL A 31 8.33 -11.09 14.21
CA VAL A 31 7.40 -11.70 15.20
C VAL A 31 7.84 -11.33 16.62
N ALA A 32 9.13 -11.37 16.93
CA ALA A 32 9.65 -11.01 18.25
C ALA A 32 9.39 -9.52 18.56
N GLN A 33 9.64 -8.61 17.64
CA GLN A 33 9.32 -7.20 17.79
C GLN A 33 7.83 -6.97 18.02
N MET A 34 6.97 -7.66 17.28
CA MET A 34 5.53 -7.55 17.43
C MET A 34 5.05 -7.95 18.82
N TRP A 35 5.60 -9.04 19.38
CA TRP A 35 5.17 -9.58 20.68
C TRP A 35 5.87 -8.95 21.89
N MET A 36 7.15 -8.64 21.79
CA MET A 36 7.95 -8.10 22.89
C MET A 36 7.85 -6.58 23.02
N GLU A 37 7.83 -5.88 21.88
CA GLU A 37 7.83 -4.40 21.86
C GLU A 37 6.42 -3.82 21.66
N HIS A 38 5.39 -4.68 21.55
CA HIS A 38 3.99 -4.26 21.28
C HIS A 38 3.87 -3.37 20.04
N ASN A 39 4.74 -3.58 19.06
CA ASN A 39 4.74 -2.80 17.82
C ASN A 39 3.81 -3.46 16.80
N TYR A 40 2.63 -2.88 16.61
CA TYR A 40 1.59 -3.35 15.69
C TYR A 40 1.49 -2.48 14.43
N VAL A 41 2.52 -1.75 14.05
CA VAL A 41 2.52 -0.87 12.86
C VAL A 41 2.23 -1.63 11.56
N TRP A 42 2.66 -2.90 11.48
CA TRP A 42 2.31 -3.77 10.36
C TRP A 42 0.80 -3.93 10.19
N LEU A 43 0.05 -4.03 11.31
CA LEU A 43 -1.41 -4.12 11.29
C LEU A 43 -2.03 -2.84 10.73
N LEU A 44 -1.46 -1.69 11.05
CA LEU A 44 -1.89 -0.39 10.53
C LEU A 44 -1.71 -0.31 9.02
N ASN A 45 -0.55 -0.69 8.51
CA ASN A 45 -0.29 -0.75 7.07
C ASN A 45 -1.24 -1.72 6.35
N PHE A 46 -1.44 -2.90 6.91
CA PHE A 46 -2.36 -3.90 6.37
C PHE A 46 -3.80 -3.38 6.34
N LEU A 47 -4.23 -2.67 7.37
CA LEU A 47 -5.58 -2.12 7.49
C LEU A 47 -5.81 -1.02 6.45
N VAL A 48 -4.84 -0.13 6.26
CA VAL A 48 -4.93 0.93 5.23
C VAL A 48 -5.02 0.33 3.83
N LEU A 49 -4.17 -0.64 3.52
CA LEU A 49 -4.24 -1.36 2.24
C LEU A 49 -5.57 -2.10 2.09
N GLY A 50 -6.08 -2.69 3.18
CA GLY A 50 -7.39 -3.31 3.23
C GLY A 50 -8.54 -2.34 2.95
N MET A 51 -8.48 -1.11 3.49
CA MET A 51 -9.46 -0.06 3.19
C MET A 51 -9.42 0.35 1.71
N VAL A 52 -8.23 0.50 1.12
CA VAL A 52 -8.08 0.77 -0.32
C VAL A 52 -8.70 -0.36 -1.14
N TYR A 53 -8.43 -1.60 -0.76
CA TYR A 53 -9.01 -2.76 -1.42
C TYR A 53 -10.53 -2.81 -1.31
N LEU A 54 -11.10 -2.50 -0.14
CA LEU A 54 -12.55 -2.41 0.04
C LEU A 54 -13.18 -1.34 -0.86
N VAL A 55 -12.56 -0.17 -0.97
CA VAL A 55 -13.01 0.88 -1.89
C VAL A 55 -13.05 0.34 -3.33
N LEU A 56 -11.98 -0.33 -3.77
CA LEU A 56 -11.93 -0.91 -5.11
C LEU A 56 -13.03 -1.97 -5.33
N ILE A 57 -13.28 -2.85 -4.33
CA ILE A 57 -14.34 -3.86 -4.42
C ILE A 57 -15.71 -3.20 -4.62
N PHE A 58 -16.06 -2.20 -3.83
CA PHE A 58 -17.37 -1.58 -3.90
C PHE A 58 -17.54 -0.65 -5.09
N VAL A 59 -16.49 0.05 -5.50
CA VAL A 59 -16.51 0.92 -6.70
C VAL A 59 -16.61 0.07 -7.98
N LEU A 60 -15.73 -0.91 -8.13
CA LEU A 60 -15.71 -1.79 -9.31
C LEU A 60 -16.85 -2.82 -9.28
N ASN A 61 -17.34 -3.14 -8.09
CA ASN A 61 -18.40 -4.14 -7.86
C ASN A 61 -18.09 -5.53 -8.45
N ARG A 62 -16.82 -5.84 -8.60
CA ARG A 62 -16.31 -7.12 -9.12
C ARG A 62 -15.08 -7.52 -8.34
N PHE A 63 -15.22 -8.59 -7.55
CA PHE A 63 -14.15 -9.02 -6.63
C PHE A 63 -12.82 -9.28 -7.35
N TRP A 64 -12.82 -10.14 -8.36
CA TRP A 64 -11.59 -10.52 -9.07
C TRP A 64 -10.95 -9.38 -9.86
N VAL A 65 -11.78 -8.50 -10.44
CA VAL A 65 -11.27 -7.30 -11.12
C VAL A 65 -10.65 -6.34 -10.11
N ALA A 66 -11.29 -6.14 -8.95
CA ALA A 66 -10.76 -5.32 -7.88
C ALA A 66 -9.43 -5.88 -7.34
N THR A 67 -9.33 -7.21 -7.23
CA THR A 67 -8.09 -7.90 -6.83
C THR A 67 -6.95 -7.64 -7.84
N ALA A 68 -7.23 -7.76 -9.13
CA ALA A 68 -6.23 -7.49 -10.17
C ALA A 68 -5.76 -6.02 -10.13
N VAL A 69 -6.69 -5.08 -10.06
CA VAL A 69 -6.38 -3.64 -9.98
C VAL A 69 -5.59 -3.32 -8.70
N PHE A 70 -6.00 -3.86 -7.57
CA PHE A 70 -5.29 -3.68 -6.31
C PHE A 70 -3.85 -4.22 -6.38
N ALA A 71 -3.66 -5.42 -6.92
CA ALA A 71 -2.34 -6.01 -7.09
C ALA A 71 -1.45 -5.18 -8.02
N ILE A 72 -2.01 -4.65 -9.12
CA ILE A 72 -1.26 -3.77 -10.04
C ILE A 72 -0.80 -2.51 -9.29
N ILE A 73 -1.70 -1.83 -8.59
CA ILE A 73 -1.38 -0.58 -7.88
C ILE A 73 -0.33 -0.84 -6.80
N THR A 74 -0.54 -1.84 -5.94
CA THR A 74 0.36 -2.11 -4.81
C THR A 74 1.72 -2.62 -5.25
N SER A 75 1.78 -3.52 -6.25
CA SER A 75 3.06 -4.03 -6.77
C SER A 75 3.85 -2.94 -7.51
N THR A 76 3.17 -2.12 -8.31
CA THR A 76 3.83 -0.98 -8.99
C THR A 76 4.41 0.00 -7.97
N TYR A 77 3.64 0.33 -6.93
CA TYR A 77 4.14 1.18 -5.85
C TYR A 77 5.33 0.56 -5.12
N ALA A 78 5.25 -0.73 -4.77
CA ALA A 78 6.32 -1.43 -4.05
C ALA A 78 7.62 -1.47 -4.86
N VAL A 79 7.55 -1.83 -6.15
CA VAL A 79 8.74 -1.87 -7.03
C VAL A 79 9.30 -0.47 -7.25
N ALA A 80 8.47 0.52 -7.52
CA ALA A 80 8.93 1.89 -7.70
C ALA A 80 9.58 2.44 -6.42
N ASN A 81 9.00 2.14 -5.25
CA ASN A 81 9.57 2.52 -3.96
C ASN A 81 10.93 1.84 -3.72
N SER A 82 11.05 0.54 -4.00
CA SER A 82 12.31 -0.19 -3.88
C SER A 82 13.40 0.43 -4.76
N ILE A 83 13.11 0.68 -6.04
CA ILE A 83 14.06 1.29 -6.97
C ILE A 83 14.49 2.70 -6.49
N LYS A 84 13.54 3.50 -5.99
CA LYS A 84 13.88 4.84 -5.48
C LYS A 84 14.74 4.79 -4.24
N VAL A 85 14.46 3.86 -3.31
CA VAL A 85 15.27 3.64 -2.11
C VAL A 85 16.68 3.21 -2.50
N ASP A 86 16.83 2.29 -3.45
CA ASP A 86 18.13 1.82 -3.92
C ASP A 86 18.96 2.94 -4.60
N LEU A 87 18.29 3.86 -5.30
CA LEU A 87 18.98 4.95 -6.03
C LEU A 87 19.29 6.17 -5.17
N ARG A 88 18.39 6.52 -4.24
CA ARG A 88 18.44 7.79 -3.53
C ARG A 88 18.38 7.66 -2.01
N ASN A 89 18.24 6.44 -1.50
CA ASN A 89 17.96 6.18 -0.08
C ASN A 89 16.73 6.98 0.43
N GLU A 90 15.74 7.19 -0.43
CA GLU A 90 14.53 7.94 -0.10
C GLU A 90 13.29 7.16 -0.55
N PRO A 91 12.22 7.09 0.27
CA PRO A 91 10.96 6.50 -0.15
C PRO A 91 10.24 7.38 -1.19
N ILE A 92 9.23 6.81 -1.86
CA ILE A 92 8.36 7.59 -2.73
C ILE A 92 7.52 8.54 -1.88
N ILE A 93 7.56 9.82 -2.24
CA ILE A 93 6.74 10.87 -1.63
C ILE A 93 5.66 11.36 -2.60
N PRO A 94 4.56 11.97 -2.10
CA PRO A 94 3.46 12.42 -2.96
C PRO A 94 3.85 13.40 -4.06
N SER A 95 4.93 14.18 -3.86
CA SER A 95 5.45 15.08 -4.90
C SER A 95 5.99 14.34 -6.13
N ASP A 96 6.43 13.09 -5.97
CA ASP A 96 6.94 12.29 -7.10
C ASP A 96 5.83 11.97 -8.10
N LEU A 97 4.59 11.85 -7.65
CA LEU A 97 3.43 11.66 -8.52
C LEU A 97 3.21 12.85 -9.47
N GLY A 98 3.65 14.05 -9.07
CA GLY A 98 3.61 15.22 -9.93
C GLY A 98 4.46 15.07 -11.21
N PHE A 99 5.59 14.37 -11.12
CA PHE A 99 6.43 14.07 -12.29
C PHE A 99 5.77 13.09 -13.25
N LEU A 100 4.98 12.15 -12.75
CA LEU A 100 4.22 11.20 -13.59
C LEU A 100 3.15 11.93 -14.41
N SER A 101 2.53 12.97 -13.84
CA SER A 101 1.47 13.72 -14.50
C SER A 101 1.99 14.75 -15.54
N SER A 102 3.27 15.12 -15.50
CA SER A 102 3.88 16.11 -16.38
C SER A 102 4.23 15.59 -17.80
N GLY A 103 3.81 14.37 -18.13
CA GLY A 103 4.00 13.81 -19.49
C GLY A 103 5.36 13.16 -19.77
N ASN A 104 6.27 13.18 -18.81
CA ASN A 104 7.64 12.63 -18.95
C ASN A 104 7.72 11.11 -18.64
N GLY A 105 6.60 10.40 -18.71
CA GLY A 105 6.54 8.97 -18.40
C GLY A 105 7.50 8.11 -19.25
N GLY A 106 7.81 8.51 -20.48
CA GLY A 106 8.78 7.83 -21.35
C GLY A 106 10.23 7.97 -20.88
N GLU A 107 10.55 9.08 -20.23
CA GLU A 107 11.89 9.29 -19.68
C GLU A 107 12.12 8.50 -18.39
N ILE A 108 11.06 8.26 -17.62
CA ILE A 108 11.15 7.52 -16.34
C ILE A 108 11.69 6.13 -16.56
N THR A 109 11.31 5.46 -17.64
CA THR A 109 11.81 4.11 -17.97
C THR A 109 13.30 4.09 -18.30
N SER A 110 13.86 5.20 -18.80
CA SER A 110 15.29 5.32 -19.08
C SER A 110 16.15 5.47 -17.83
N PHE A 111 15.54 5.85 -16.69
CA PHE A 111 16.23 6.00 -15.41
C PHE A 111 16.23 4.71 -14.57
N ILE A 112 15.55 3.63 -15.02
CA ILE A 112 15.57 2.35 -14.31
C ILE A 112 16.99 1.76 -14.42
N PRO A 113 17.68 1.50 -13.30
CA PRO A 113 18.98 0.87 -13.33
C PRO A 113 18.92 -0.50 -14.00
N LYS A 114 19.97 -0.86 -14.72
CA LYS A 114 20.05 -2.18 -15.36
C LYS A 114 19.94 -3.33 -14.36
N ASP A 115 20.43 -3.12 -13.16
CA ASP A 115 20.38 -4.11 -12.07
C ASP A 115 18.95 -4.31 -11.54
N SER A 116 18.08 -3.31 -11.66
CA SER A 116 16.67 -3.38 -11.26
C SER A 116 15.74 -3.87 -12.37
N GLN A 117 16.22 -3.99 -13.62
CA GLN A 117 15.41 -4.47 -14.74
C GLN A 117 14.82 -5.86 -14.52
N PRO A 118 15.57 -6.88 -14.00
CA PRO A 118 15.00 -8.19 -13.74
C PRO A 118 13.84 -8.16 -12.74
N LEU A 119 13.89 -7.27 -11.74
CA LEU A 119 12.81 -7.08 -10.77
C LEU A 119 11.57 -6.52 -11.45
N VAL A 120 11.74 -5.53 -12.31
CA VAL A 120 10.63 -4.89 -13.07
C VAL A 120 10.00 -5.90 -14.01
N ASP A 121 10.80 -6.59 -14.83
CA ASP A 121 10.31 -7.57 -15.81
C ASP A 121 9.63 -8.77 -15.14
N GLY A 122 10.19 -9.25 -14.03
CA GLY A 122 9.59 -10.29 -13.21
C GLY A 122 8.24 -9.86 -12.64
N THR A 123 8.15 -8.64 -12.14
CA THR A 123 6.90 -8.08 -11.60
C THR A 123 5.85 -7.90 -12.69
N ILE A 124 6.22 -7.37 -13.85
CA ILE A 124 5.31 -7.22 -14.99
C ILE A 124 4.77 -8.59 -15.41
N THR A 125 5.64 -9.58 -15.54
CA THR A 125 5.25 -10.96 -15.91
C THR A 125 4.29 -11.55 -14.89
N MET A 126 4.58 -11.41 -13.60
CA MET A 126 3.72 -11.85 -12.51
C MET A 126 2.35 -11.17 -12.57
N LEU A 127 2.31 -9.85 -12.79
CA LEU A 127 1.05 -9.09 -12.86
C LEU A 127 0.22 -9.44 -14.08
N ILE A 128 0.84 -9.74 -15.22
CA ILE A 128 0.13 -10.22 -16.41
C ILE A 128 -0.56 -11.55 -16.11
N TRP A 129 0.17 -12.52 -15.56
CA TRP A 129 -0.40 -13.84 -15.21
C TRP A 129 -1.50 -13.71 -14.14
N LEU A 130 -1.26 -12.92 -13.10
CA LEU A 130 -2.26 -12.68 -12.06
C LEU A 130 -3.53 -12.05 -12.64
N THR A 131 -3.39 -11.08 -13.54
CA THR A 131 -4.53 -10.44 -14.20
C THR A 131 -5.30 -11.44 -15.05
N ILE A 132 -4.61 -12.28 -15.83
CA ILE A 132 -5.24 -13.34 -16.64
C ILE A 132 -6.01 -14.30 -15.73
N ILE A 133 -5.40 -14.74 -14.62
CA ILE A 133 -6.04 -15.64 -13.66
C ILE A 133 -7.26 -14.98 -13.04
N CYS A 134 -7.15 -13.73 -12.59
CA CYS A 134 -8.28 -12.99 -12.01
C CYS A 134 -9.43 -12.82 -13.02
N LEU A 135 -9.13 -12.54 -14.28
CA LEU A 135 -10.15 -12.43 -15.33
C LEU A 135 -10.79 -13.79 -15.62
N ALA A 136 -10.02 -14.87 -15.67
CA ALA A 136 -10.54 -16.22 -15.83
C ALA A 136 -11.46 -16.60 -14.65
N LEU A 137 -11.03 -16.32 -13.43
CA LEU A 137 -11.84 -16.54 -12.22
C LEU A 137 -13.12 -15.69 -12.23
N GLN A 138 -13.07 -14.46 -12.74
CA GLN A 138 -14.25 -13.62 -12.90
C GLN A 138 -15.27 -14.21 -13.90
N LEU A 139 -14.80 -14.94 -14.90
CA LEU A 139 -15.66 -15.62 -15.87
C LEU A 139 -16.24 -16.92 -15.31
N ILE A 140 -15.47 -17.65 -14.52
CA ILE A 140 -15.88 -18.93 -13.89
C ILE A 140 -16.79 -18.66 -12.70
N ASP A 141 -16.51 -17.60 -11.92
CA ASP A 141 -17.36 -17.20 -10.80
C ASP A 141 -18.72 -16.74 -11.31
N GLY A 142 -19.77 -17.51 -11.02
CA GLY A 142 -21.15 -17.17 -11.39
C GLY A 142 -21.65 -15.85 -10.79
N ARG A 143 -20.91 -15.27 -9.85
CA ARG A 143 -21.19 -13.96 -9.24
C ARG A 143 -20.60 -12.85 -10.09
N ARG A 144 -21.35 -12.35 -11.05
CA ARG A 144 -20.90 -11.24 -11.90
C ARG A 144 -20.62 -9.95 -11.12
N CYS A 145 -21.34 -9.74 -10.00
CA CYS A 145 -21.24 -8.55 -9.16
C CYS A 145 -21.24 -8.93 -7.69
N VAL A 146 -20.50 -8.18 -6.85
CA VAL A 146 -20.50 -8.36 -5.39
C VAL A 146 -21.87 -7.96 -4.80
N ILE A 147 -22.38 -6.82 -5.24
CA ILE A 147 -23.74 -6.36 -4.91
C ILE A 147 -24.53 -6.25 -6.22
N PRO A 148 -25.73 -6.86 -6.33
CA PRO A 148 -26.56 -6.77 -7.52
C PRO A 148 -26.81 -5.31 -7.91
N PHE A 149 -26.45 -4.95 -9.14
CA PHE A 149 -26.58 -3.61 -9.66
C PHE A 149 -27.15 -3.62 -11.08
N HIS A 150 -28.17 -2.79 -11.32
CA HIS A 150 -28.87 -2.72 -12.60
C HIS A 150 -28.86 -1.27 -13.12
N TRP A 151 -27.86 -0.96 -13.95
CA TRP A 151 -27.71 0.38 -14.54
C TRP A 151 -28.88 0.75 -15.48
N TRP A 152 -29.28 -0.19 -16.34
CA TRP A 152 -30.27 0.08 -17.39
C TRP A 152 -31.69 0.21 -16.90
N ARG A 153 -32.03 -0.31 -15.72
CA ARG A 153 -33.39 -0.25 -15.15
C ARG A 153 -33.31 -0.07 -13.63
N PRO A 154 -32.80 1.09 -13.15
CA PRO A 154 -32.49 1.27 -11.74
C PRO A 154 -33.70 1.24 -10.82
N LEU A 155 -34.91 1.55 -11.35
CA LEU A 155 -36.14 1.69 -10.55
C LEU A 155 -37.19 0.62 -10.87
N ARG A 156 -36.80 -0.49 -11.51
CA ARG A 156 -37.75 -1.50 -11.96
C ARG A 156 -38.52 -2.21 -10.83
N ASN A 157 -37.83 -2.61 -9.79
CA ASN A 157 -38.38 -3.35 -8.66
C ASN A 157 -37.74 -2.90 -7.35
N THR A 158 -38.44 -3.04 -6.21
CA THR A 158 -37.92 -2.72 -4.87
C THR A 158 -36.57 -3.39 -4.58
N LYS A 159 -36.39 -4.66 -4.97
CA LYS A 159 -35.12 -5.38 -4.83
C LYS A 159 -33.97 -4.73 -5.61
N THR A 160 -34.27 -4.22 -6.82
CA THR A 160 -33.30 -3.53 -7.67
C THR A 160 -32.89 -2.18 -7.05
N ILE A 161 -33.89 -1.44 -6.53
CA ILE A 161 -33.65 -0.16 -5.85
C ILE A 161 -32.78 -0.39 -4.62
N ILE A 162 -33.13 -1.36 -3.77
CA ILE A 162 -32.35 -1.69 -2.56
C ILE A 162 -30.92 -2.07 -2.95
N GLY A 163 -30.72 -2.96 -3.93
CA GLY A 163 -29.38 -3.36 -4.38
C GLY A 163 -28.54 -2.17 -4.88
N ASN A 164 -29.12 -1.29 -5.68
CA ASN A 164 -28.44 -0.10 -6.20
C ASN A 164 -28.09 0.89 -5.07
N CYS A 165 -29.03 1.15 -4.15
CA CYS A 165 -28.78 2.01 -2.99
C CYS A 165 -27.69 1.42 -2.09
N THR A 166 -27.77 0.13 -1.78
CA THR A 166 -26.76 -0.55 -0.95
C THR A 166 -25.36 -0.44 -1.55
N ARG A 167 -25.22 -0.62 -2.87
CA ARG A 167 -23.93 -0.47 -3.54
C ARG A 167 -23.38 0.95 -3.42
N ILE A 168 -24.19 1.96 -3.72
CA ILE A 168 -23.78 3.37 -3.65
C ILE A 168 -23.38 3.71 -2.21
N ILE A 169 -24.20 3.32 -1.24
CA ILE A 169 -23.90 3.55 0.18
C ILE A 169 -22.61 2.85 0.58
N ALA A 170 -22.41 1.59 0.20
CA ALA A 170 -21.18 0.87 0.53
C ALA A 170 -19.92 1.53 -0.09
N ALA A 171 -20.01 1.96 -1.36
CA ALA A 171 -18.92 2.66 -2.02
C ALA A 171 -18.61 4.01 -1.36
N VAL A 172 -19.64 4.79 -1.04
CA VAL A 172 -19.48 6.08 -0.36
C VAL A 172 -18.94 5.90 1.04
N LEU A 173 -19.48 4.96 1.83
CA LEU A 173 -19.00 4.69 3.19
C LEU A 173 -17.55 4.21 3.21
N SER A 174 -17.18 3.29 2.32
CA SER A 174 -15.80 2.79 2.26
C SER A 174 -14.82 3.91 1.86
N PHE A 175 -15.19 4.74 0.90
CA PHE A 175 -14.38 5.90 0.50
C PHE A 175 -14.28 6.94 1.63
N THR A 176 -15.40 7.27 2.28
CA THR A 176 -15.43 8.22 3.40
C THR A 176 -14.60 7.71 4.58
N LEU A 177 -14.65 6.41 4.86
CA LEU A 177 -13.84 5.79 5.91
C LEU A 177 -12.33 5.93 5.60
N LEU A 178 -11.92 5.56 4.38
CA LEU A 178 -10.53 5.70 3.93
C LEU A 178 -10.10 7.18 3.99
N TRP A 179 -10.90 8.08 3.43
CA TRP A 179 -10.60 9.51 3.42
C TRP A 179 -10.50 10.09 4.84
N SER A 180 -11.49 9.82 5.68
CA SER A 180 -11.49 10.32 7.07
C SER A 180 -10.30 9.78 7.85
N PHE A 181 -9.97 8.49 7.69
CA PHE A 181 -8.84 7.88 8.37
C PHE A 181 -7.52 8.53 7.94
N THR A 182 -7.27 8.60 6.63
CA THR A 182 -6.02 9.13 6.08
C THR A 182 -5.88 10.63 6.33
N TRP A 183 -6.96 11.40 6.18
CA TRP A 183 -6.95 12.85 6.45
C TRP A 183 -6.58 13.17 7.90
N ASN A 184 -7.20 12.49 8.82
CA ASN A 184 -6.98 12.73 10.26
C ASN A 184 -5.64 12.15 10.75
N LEU A 185 -4.99 11.27 10.00
CA LEU A 185 -3.73 10.66 10.39
C LEU A 185 -2.60 11.69 10.55
N GLY A 186 -2.57 12.72 9.70
CA GLY A 186 -1.62 13.84 9.79
C GLY A 186 -1.96 14.91 10.84
N VAL A 187 -3.13 14.82 11.49
CA VAL A 187 -3.59 15.83 12.45
C VAL A 187 -3.32 15.39 13.88
N ASN A 188 -2.41 16.06 14.57
CA ASN A 188 -2.08 15.77 15.96
C ASN A 188 -3.33 15.81 16.86
N GLY A 189 -3.49 14.76 17.66
CA GLY A 189 -4.60 14.66 18.61
C GLY A 189 -5.92 14.16 18.01
N SER A 190 -6.00 13.93 16.71
CA SER A 190 -7.17 13.31 16.07
C SER A 190 -7.38 11.86 16.50
N TRP A 191 -8.54 11.31 16.18
CA TRP A 191 -8.87 9.92 16.55
C TRP A 191 -7.97 8.89 15.84
N SER A 192 -7.69 9.07 14.55
CA SER A 192 -6.84 8.15 13.78
C SER A 192 -5.37 8.28 14.18
N TYR A 193 -4.89 9.48 14.47
CA TYR A 193 -3.55 9.72 15.01
C TYR A 193 -3.35 9.02 16.35
N LYS A 194 -4.29 9.20 17.30
CA LYS A 194 -4.22 8.53 18.62
C LYS A 194 -4.27 7.02 18.49
N TRP A 195 -5.10 6.52 17.59
CA TRP A 195 -5.22 5.09 17.34
C TRP A 195 -3.95 4.53 16.69
N ALA A 196 -3.40 5.20 15.67
CA ALA A 196 -2.14 4.82 15.06
C ALA A 196 -1.00 4.80 16.09
N LYS A 197 -0.92 5.83 16.93
CA LYS A 197 0.07 5.90 18.01
C LYS A 197 -0.08 4.76 19.02
N SER A 198 -1.30 4.34 19.34
CA SER A 198 -1.52 3.18 20.22
C SER A 198 -1.04 1.85 19.64
N LEU A 199 -0.86 1.77 18.33
CA LEU A 199 -0.32 0.63 17.61
C LEU A 199 1.20 0.71 17.40
N GLY A 200 1.85 1.73 17.94
CA GLY A 200 3.30 1.91 17.84
C GLY A 200 3.74 2.85 16.70
N ASP A 201 2.81 3.48 16.00
CA ASP A 201 3.13 4.50 15.00
C ASP A 201 3.70 5.75 15.70
N ASP A 202 4.97 6.05 15.45
CA ASP A 202 5.65 7.24 15.97
C ASP A 202 6.21 8.06 14.80
N PRO A 203 5.49 9.12 14.39
CA PRO A 203 5.90 9.91 13.24
C PRO A 203 7.18 10.68 13.51
N LEU A 204 8.22 10.34 12.74
CA LEU A 204 9.52 11.00 12.79
C LEU A 204 9.57 12.07 11.68
N LEU A 205 9.01 13.22 11.94
CA LEU A 205 8.84 14.32 10.97
C LEU A 205 10.15 14.90 10.40
N TRP A 206 11.31 14.54 10.96
CA TRP A 206 12.61 15.07 10.55
C TRP A 206 13.31 14.23 9.47
N SER A 207 12.87 13.00 9.22
CA SER A 207 13.45 12.13 8.19
C SER A 207 12.42 11.17 7.62
N THR A 208 12.05 11.36 6.36
CA THR A 208 11.12 10.48 5.62
C THR A 208 11.65 9.05 5.49
N VAL A 209 12.97 8.89 5.39
CA VAL A 209 13.61 7.56 5.29
C VAL A 209 13.41 6.77 6.58
N VAL A 210 13.68 7.42 7.71
CA VAL A 210 13.53 6.79 9.02
C VAL A 210 12.05 6.52 9.31
N ASP A 211 11.16 7.48 9.00
CA ASP A 211 9.72 7.32 9.18
C ASP A 211 9.18 6.15 8.33
N ALA A 212 9.54 6.07 7.06
CA ALA A 212 9.15 4.96 6.19
C ALA A 212 9.69 3.60 6.65
N THR A 213 10.87 3.58 7.27
CA THR A 213 11.47 2.35 7.81
C THR A 213 10.74 1.85 9.05
N TYR A 214 10.35 2.77 9.95
CA TYR A 214 9.66 2.41 11.20
C TYR A 214 8.15 2.22 11.04
N ASN A 215 7.50 3.15 10.33
CA ASN A 215 6.04 3.20 10.23
C ASN A 215 5.50 2.58 8.92
N GLY A 216 6.41 2.27 8.00
CA GLY A 216 6.10 1.71 6.69
C GLY A 216 5.86 2.78 5.63
N PRO A 217 6.27 2.51 4.38
CA PRO A 217 6.25 3.49 3.29
C PRO A 217 4.83 3.93 2.92
N THR A 218 3.82 3.10 3.14
CA THR A 218 2.42 3.45 2.85
C THR A 218 1.89 4.48 3.83
N MET A 219 2.24 4.35 5.11
CA MET A 219 1.81 5.28 6.16
C MET A 219 2.50 6.63 6.01
N ASP A 220 3.81 6.63 5.76
CA ASP A 220 4.58 7.84 5.50
C ASP A 220 4.04 8.59 4.27
N PHE A 221 3.81 7.87 3.15
CA PHE A 221 3.22 8.44 1.95
C PHE A 221 1.87 9.12 2.20
N LEU A 222 0.95 8.46 2.91
CA LEU A 222 -0.38 9.00 3.21
C LEU A 222 -0.30 10.21 4.14
N ARG A 223 0.58 10.19 5.12
CA ARG A 223 0.82 11.30 6.03
C ARG A 223 1.34 12.53 5.28
N LEU A 224 2.33 12.34 4.42
CA LEU A 224 2.91 13.40 3.60
C LEU A 224 1.92 13.94 2.56
N ALA A 225 1.03 13.12 2.02
CA ALA A 225 0.00 13.56 1.09
C ALA A 225 -0.92 14.63 1.70
N HIS A 226 -1.20 14.52 2.98
CA HIS A 226 -2.08 15.46 3.71
C HIS A 226 -1.31 16.59 4.38
N ALA A 227 -0.07 16.39 4.82
CA ALA A 227 0.74 17.45 5.43
C ALA A 227 0.94 18.65 4.50
N LYS A 228 1.10 18.41 3.20
CA LYS A 228 1.27 19.46 2.19
C LYS A 228 0.04 20.36 1.98
N THR A 229 -1.14 19.90 2.38
CA THR A 229 -2.39 20.68 2.28
C THR A 229 -2.61 21.61 3.47
N MET A 230 -1.85 21.44 4.55
CA MET A 230 -2.00 22.24 5.76
C MET A 230 -1.07 23.46 5.83
N ASP A 231 -0.04 23.51 4.96
CA ASP A 231 0.93 24.62 4.89
C ASP A 231 0.57 25.71 3.84
N LYS A 232 -0.72 25.85 3.49
CA LYS A 232 -1.21 26.91 2.60
C LYS A 232 -2.22 27.80 3.29
#